data_d267bf12010fc2d8745d293290410106
#
_entry.id   d267bf12010fc2d8745d293290410106
#
_cell.length_a   1.000
_cell.length_b   1.000
_cell.length_c   1.000
_cell.angle_alpha   90.00
_cell.angle_beta   90.00
_cell.angle_gamma   90.00
#
_symmetry.space_group_name_H-M   'P 1'
#
loop_
_entity.id
_entity.type
_entity.pdbx_description
1 polymer ?
#
loop_
_entity_poly.entity_id
_entity_poly.type
_entity_poly.pdbx_seq_one_letter_code
_entity_poly.pdbx_strand_id
1 'polypeptide(L)'
;PVKAICYNDMDSKNVLWLGDEFKLIDLECLGYSNPYLELFELALCWSGYESCNIDFSLFNTFIKSYFDNTNLDTNVDWEALYYSNNGRLGWLEYNIKRALMLECDNEEEQQLGISEVKETVEHIIYCDKVKDEILKNIADY
;
A
#
# COMPACT_ATOMS: atom_id res chain seq x y z
N PRO A 1 -17.04 12.27 -5.45
CA PRO A 1 -15.69 11.71 -5.14
C PRO A 1 -14.61 12.58 -5.78
N VAL A 2 -13.61 12.95 -4.99
CA VAL A 2 -12.44 13.72 -5.47
C VAL A 2 -11.65 12.82 -6.41
N LYS A 3 -11.24 13.37 -7.57
CA LYS A 3 -10.37 12.67 -8.51
C LYS A 3 -9.24 13.59 -8.96
N ALA A 4 -8.03 13.05 -9.00
CA ALA A 4 -6.84 13.71 -9.52
C ALA A 4 -6.08 12.78 -10.47
N ILE A 5 -5.10 13.31 -11.18
CA ILE A 5 -4.12 12.46 -11.86
C ILE A 5 -3.20 11.92 -10.77
N CYS A 6 -3.24 10.63 -10.58
CA CYS A 6 -2.44 9.87 -9.63
C CYS A 6 -1.45 8.99 -10.36
N TYR A 7 -0.35 8.67 -9.72
CA TYR A 7 0.67 7.80 -10.27
C TYR A 7 0.22 6.33 -10.29
N ASN A 8 -0.49 5.90 -9.24
CA ASN A 8 -1.08 4.58 -9.01
C ASN A 8 -0.09 3.40 -8.91
N ASP A 9 1.22 3.64 -8.98
CA ASP A 9 2.28 2.62 -8.80
C ASP A 9 3.58 3.24 -8.28
N MET A 10 3.51 4.20 -7.34
CA MET A 10 4.68 4.86 -6.77
C MET A 10 5.37 3.99 -5.70
N ASP A 11 5.71 2.78 -6.07
CA ASP A 11 6.59 1.92 -5.27
C ASP A 11 8.04 2.43 -5.30
N SER A 12 8.83 2.04 -4.32
CA SER A 12 10.25 2.44 -4.20
C SER A 12 11.10 2.07 -5.43
N LYS A 13 10.75 0.98 -6.14
CA LYS A 13 11.38 0.56 -7.40
C LYS A 13 11.22 1.58 -8.53
N ASN A 14 10.14 2.39 -8.49
CA ASN A 14 9.79 3.37 -9.51
C ASN A 14 10.28 4.78 -9.17
N VAL A 15 11.06 4.95 -8.09
CA VAL A 15 11.67 6.21 -7.66
C VAL A 15 13.18 6.08 -7.71
N LEU A 16 13.81 6.73 -8.67
CA LEU A 16 15.27 6.75 -8.79
C LEU A 16 15.84 7.96 -8.06
N TRP A 17 16.79 7.72 -7.16
CA TRP A 17 17.46 8.75 -6.38
C TRP A 17 18.87 9.04 -6.92
N LEU A 18 19.21 10.33 -7.02
CA LEU A 18 20.55 10.80 -7.35
C LEU A 18 20.93 11.93 -6.36
N GLY A 19 21.55 11.57 -5.25
CA GLY A 19 21.73 12.49 -4.13
C GLY A 19 20.38 12.90 -3.54
N ASP A 20 20.11 14.22 -3.49
CA ASP A 20 18.85 14.76 -3.00
C ASP A 20 17.78 14.94 -4.10
N GLU A 21 18.11 14.60 -5.35
CA GLU A 21 17.16 14.64 -6.46
C GLU A 21 16.53 13.28 -6.69
N PHE A 22 15.29 13.28 -7.16
CA PHE A 22 14.61 12.03 -7.55
C PHE A 22 13.97 12.15 -8.92
N LYS A 23 13.76 11.00 -9.56
CA LYS A 23 13.00 10.86 -10.80
C LYS A 23 12.01 9.71 -10.67
N LEU A 24 10.79 9.97 -11.11
CA LEU A 24 9.78 8.91 -11.28
C LEU A 24 9.96 8.27 -12.65
N ILE A 25 9.92 6.95 -12.68
CA ILE A 25 9.97 6.12 -13.90
C ILE A 25 8.72 5.25 -13.94
N ASP A 26 8.44 4.63 -15.08
CA ASP A 26 7.33 3.71 -15.25
C ASP A 26 5.95 4.38 -15.03
N LEU A 27 5.62 5.32 -15.92
CA LEU A 27 4.41 6.14 -15.82
C LEU A 27 3.17 5.46 -16.46
N GLU A 28 3.20 4.17 -16.73
CA GLU A 28 2.13 3.47 -17.45
C GLU A 28 0.81 3.40 -16.67
N CYS A 29 0.89 3.46 -15.32
CA CYS A 29 -0.27 3.43 -14.44
C CYS A 29 -0.90 4.80 -14.16
N LEU A 30 -0.35 5.89 -14.73
CA LEU A 30 -0.93 7.24 -14.58
C LEU A 30 -2.40 7.26 -14.98
N GLY A 31 -3.24 7.74 -14.08
CA GLY A 31 -4.67 7.80 -14.33
C GLY A 31 -5.45 8.66 -13.34
N TYR A 32 -6.74 8.87 -13.64
CA TYR A 32 -7.64 9.54 -12.71
C TYR A 32 -8.09 8.57 -11.62
N SER A 33 -7.64 8.80 -10.40
CA SER A 33 -8.04 8.02 -9.22
C SER A 33 -8.29 8.91 -8.01
N ASN A 34 -8.57 8.30 -6.86
CA ASN A 34 -8.77 9.00 -5.60
C ASN A 34 -7.40 9.37 -4.98
N PRO A 35 -7.02 10.66 -4.90
CA PRO A 35 -5.72 11.06 -4.38
C PRO A 35 -5.53 10.72 -2.89
N TYR A 36 -6.60 10.61 -2.11
CA TYR A 36 -6.51 10.21 -0.70
C TYR A 36 -6.19 8.73 -0.55
N LEU A 37 -6.70 7.88 -1.45
CA LEU A 37 -6.35 6.46 -1.45
C LEU A 37 -4.87 6.29 -1.80
N GLU A 38 -4.39 6.96 -2.86
CA GLU A 38 -2.97 6.93 -3.24
C GLU A 38 -2.09 7.44 -2.10
N LEU A 39 -2.43 8.60 -1.50
CA LEU A 39 -1.72 9.13 -0.35
C LEU A 39 -1.60 8.11 0.78
N PHE A 40 -2.72 7.48 1.13
CA PHE A 40 -2.79 6.55 2.25
C PHE A 40 -1.96 5.28 1.97
N GLU A 41 -2.09 4.71 0.78
CA GLU A 41 -1.32 3.53 0.35
C GLU A 41 0.18 3.83 0.31
N LEU A 42 0.58 4.99 -0.19
CA LEU A 42 1.98 5.41 -0.23
C LEU A 42 2.55 5.64 1.17
N ALA A 43 1.80 6.33 2.04
CA ALA A 43 2.23 6.55 3.42
C ALA A 43 2.46 5.23 4.16
N LEU A 44 1.59 4.24 3.96
CA LEU A 44 1.75 2.89 4.50
C LEU A 44 2.98 2.19 3.91
N CYS A 45 3.09 2.13 2.59
CA CYS A 45 4.18 1.46 1.90
C CYS A 45 5.55 2.01 2.32
N TRP A 46 5.72 3.33 2.26
CA TRP A 46 7.00 3.99 2.55
C TRP A 46 7.35 4.05 4.05
N SER A 47 6.41 3.75 4.93
CA SER A 47 6.64 3.64 6.38
C SER A 47 6.92 2.22 6.88
N GLY A 48 7.02 1.24 6.00
CA GLY A 48 7.39 -0.14 6.37
C GLY A 48 6.21 -1.05 6.70
N TYR A 49 4.98 -0.64 6.40
CA TYR A 49 3.78 -1.45 6.63
C TYR A 49 3.81 -2.81 5.93
N GLU A 50 4.34 -2.84 4.70
CA GLU A 50 4.47 -4.08 3.92
C GLU A 50 5.44 -5.09 4.56
N SER A 51 6.41 -4.61 5.32
CA SER A 51 7.38 -5.43 6.05
C SER A 51 6.92 -5.77 7.47
N CYS A 52 5.64 -5.60 7.81
CA CYS A 52 5.10 -5.79 9.15
C CYS A 52 5.82 -4.99 10.25
N ASN A 53 6.34 -3.82 9.93
CA ASN A 53 7.13 -2.98 10.82
C ASN A 53 6.93 -1.49 10.50
N ILE A 54 5.70 -0.98 10.70
CA ILE A 54 5.37 0.42 10.42
C ILE A 54 6.12 1.36 11.37
N ASP A 55 6.77 2.37 10.78
CA ASP A 55 7.32 3.54 11.47
C ASP A 55 6.31 4.69 11.40
N PHE A 56 5.63 4.93 12.51
CA PHE A 56 4.63 6.00 12.60
C PHE A 56 5.22 7.41 12.46
N SER A 57 6.50 7.61 12.73
CA SER A 57 7.16 8.90 12.49
C SER A 57 7.27 9.18 10.99
N LEU A 58 7.67 8.19 10.20
CA LEU A 58 7.69 8.28 8.75
C LEU A 58 6.28 8.42 8.17
N PHE A 59 5.34 7.60 8.64
CA PHE A 59 3.94 7.68 8.23
C PHE A 59 3.35 9.08 8.42
N ASN A 60 3.48 9.63 9.63
CA ASN A 60 2.99 10.97 9.95
C ASN A 60 3.70 12.07 9.15
N THR A 61 5.01 11.94 8.94
CA THR A 61 5.79 12.88 8.12
C THR A 61 5.29 12.89 6.68
N PHE A 62 4.99 11.72 6.13
CA PHE A 62 4.48 11.59 4.75
C PHE A 62 3.10 12.27 4.61
N ILE A 63 2.15 11.94 5.48
CA ILE A 63 0.81 12.52 5.50
C ILE A 63 0.88 14.04 5.68
N LYS A 64 1.62 14.51 6.68
CA LYS A 64 1.77 15.94 6.94
C LYS A 64 2.37 16.68 5.75
N SER A 65 3.46 16.19 5.18
CA SER A 65 4.11 16.83 4.03
C SER A 65 3.17 16.94 2.83
N TYR A 66 2.32 15.95 2.62
CA TYR A 66 1.36 15.98 1.54
C TYR A 66 0.33 17.10 1.74
N PHE A 67 -0.30 17.17 2.92
CA PHE A 67 -1.30 18.21 3.21
C PHE A 67 -0.69 19.62 3.28
N ASP A 68 0.53 19.77 3.79
CA ASP A 68 1.23 21.05 3.80
C ASP A 68 1.50 21.60 2.37
N ASN A 69 1.56 20.73 1.36
CA ASN A 69 1.86 21.09 -0.02
C ASN A 69 0.68 20.97 -0.98
N THR A 70 -0.52 20.66 -0.46
CA THR A 70 -1.74 20.56 -1.26
C THR A 70 -2.86 21.39 -0.64
N ASN A 71 -3.91 21.67 -1.42
CA ASN A 71 -5.13 22.33 -0.95
C ASN A 71 -6.28 21.32 -0.79
N LEU A 72 -5.97 20.06 -0.57
CA LEU A 72 -6.98 19.04 -0.35
C LEU A 72 -7.60 19.16 1.04
N ASP A 73 -8.89 18.83 1.13
CA ASP A 73 -9.62 18.79 2.39
C ASP A 73 -9.07 17.65 3.26
N THR A 74 -8.88 17.89 4.55
CA THR A 74 -8.45 16.88 5.52
C THR A 74 -9.62 16.07 6.11
N ASN A 75 -10.86 16.48 5.85
CA ASN A 75 -12.04 15.75 6.30
C ASN A 75 -12.30 14.52 5.40
N VAL A 76 -11.59 13.45 5.67
CA VAL A 76 -11.57 12.20 4.90
C VAL A 76 -12.05 11.05 5.77
N ASP A 77 -12.87 10.16 5.21
CA ASP A 77 -13.22 8.89 5.84
C ASP A 77 -12.07 7.87 5.67
N TRP A 78 -11.08 7.99 6.53
CA TRP A 78 -9.89 7.15 6.50
C TRP A 78 -10.19 5.68 6.80
N GLU A 79 -11.21 5.41 7.60
CA GLU A 79 -11.63 4.03 7.89
C GLU A 79 -12.20 3.37 6.64
N ALA A 80 -13.04 4.09 5.88
CA ALA A 80 -13.54 3.58 4.60
C ALA A 80 -12.41 3.34 3.59
N LEU A 81 -11.38 4.20 3.54
CA LEU A 81 -10.21 4.02 2.69
C LEU A 81 -9.38 2.79 3.13
N TYR A 82 -9.18 2.62 4.44
CA TYR A 82 -8.48 1.43 4.96
C TYR A 82 -9.15 0.13 4.50
N TYR A 83 -10.47 0.04 4.61
CA TYR A 83 -11.22 -1.14 4.19
C TYR A 83 -11.39 -1.26 2.67
N SER A 84 -11.16 -0.21 1.89
CA SER A 84 -11.21 -0.29 0.43
C SER A 84 -9.96 -0.95 -0.18
N ASN A 85 -8.86 -1.02 0.56
CA ASN A 85 -7.61 -1.65 0.12
C ASN A 85 -7.67 -3.18 0.28
N ASN A 86 -8.31 -3.85 -0.68
CA ASN A 86 -8.54 -5.30 -0.67
C ASN A 86 -7.57 -6.10 -1.56
N GLY A 87 -6.54 -5.48 -2.11
CA GLY A 87 -5.59 -6.14 -3.04
C GLY A 87 -4.96 -7.41 -2.48
N ARG A 88 -4.73 -7.46 -1.17
CA ARG A 88 -4.16 -8.63 -0.49
C ARG A 88 -5.05 -9.86 -0.52
N LEU A 89 -6.36 -9.71 -0.49
CA LEU A 89 -7.29 -10.84 -0.57
C LEU A 89 -7.24 -11.50 -1.96
N GLY A 90 -7.13 -10.69 -3.02
CA GLY A 90 -6.93 -11.20 -4.38
C GLY A 90 -5.57 -11.92 -4.53
N TRP A 91 -4.51 -11.34 -3.95
CA TRP A 91 -3.19 -11.97 -3.93
C TRP A 91 -3.19 -13.29 -3.14
N LEU A 92 -3.87 -13.33 -1.99
CA LEU A 92 -4.04 -14.55 -1.20
C LEU A 92 -4.79 -15.62 -1.99
N GLU A 93 -5.91 -15.27 -2.63
CA GLU A 93 -6.68 -16.19 -3.45
C GLU A 93 -5.82 -16.78 -4.58
N TYR A 94 -5.09 -15.94 -5.30
CA TYR A 94 -4.19 -16.38 -6.37
C TYR A 94 -3.13 -17.38 -5.86
N ASN A 95 -2.48 -17.07 -4.74
CA ASN A 95 -1.44 -17.94 -4.20
C ASN A 95 -2.00 -19.22 -3.56
N ILE A 96 -3.21 -19.21 -3.01
CA ILE A 96 -3.90 -20.45 -2.60
C ILE A 96 -4.11 -21.37 -3.81
N LYS A 97 -4.56 -20.83 -4.95
CA LYS A 97 -4.73 -21.61 -6.18
C LYS A 97 -3.41 -22.21 -6.67
N ARG A 98 -2.31 -21.42 -6.61
CA ARG A 98 -0.96 -21.95 -6.93
C ARG A 98 -0.53 -23.06 -5.96
N ALA A 99 -0.69 -22.83 -4.66
CA ALA A 99 -0.36 -23.83 -3.64
C ALA A 99 -1.13 -25.16 -3.83
N LEU A 100 -2.35 -25.08 -4.37
CA LEU A 100 -3.18 -26.24 -4.69
C LEU A 100 -2.98 -26.80 -6.10
N MET A 101 -1.98 -26.30 -6.85
CA MET A 101 -1.73 -26.68 -8.26
C MET A 101 -2.93 -26.44 -9.21
N LEU A 102 -3.74 -25.41 -8.92
CA LEU A 102 -4.88 -25.02 -9.77
C LEU A 102 -4.50 -23.92 -10.80
N GLU A 103 -3.46 -23.14 -10.50
CA GLU A 103 -3.00 -22.01 -11.33
C GLU A 103 -1.48 -22.11 -11.66
N CYS A 104 -0.90 -23.31 -11.50
CA CYS A 104 0.48 -23.58 -11.88
C CYS A 104 0.67 -25.05 -12.24
N ASP A 105 1.72 -25.35 -13.03
CA ASP A 105 1.99 -26.67 -13.60
C ASP A 105 3.29 -27.31 -13.07
N ASN A 106 3.98 -26.69 -12.12
CA ASN A 106 5.25 -27.20 -11.60
C ASN A 106 5.39 -27.02 -10.09
N GLU A 107 6.26 -27.84 -9.47
CA GLU A 107 6.47 -27.87 -8.03
C GLU A 107 7.14 -26.59 -7.51
N GLU A 108 7.97 -25.91 -8.31
CA GLU A 108 8.64 -24.68 -7.89
C GLU A 108 7.63 -23.56 -7.67
N GLU A 109 6.70 -23.37 -8.60
CA GLU A 109 5.61 -22.40 -8.45
C GLU A 109 4.65 -22.78 -7.32
N GLN A 110 4.40 -24.07 -7.11
CA GLN A 110 3.61 -24.53 -5.97
C GLN A 110 4.26 -24.13 -4.64
N GLN A 111 5.57 -24.37 -4.47
CA GLN A 111 6.28 -24.01 -3.26
C GLN A 111 6.31 -22.50 -3.03
N LEU A 112 6.46 -21.72 -4.11
CA LEU A 112 6.33 -20.27 -4.04
C LEU A 112 4.91 -19.86 -3.58
N GLY A 113 3.86 -20.46 -4.14
CA GLY A 113 2.49 -20.21 -3.71
C GLY A 113 2.27 -20.52 -2.22
N ILE A 114 2.84 -21.62 -1.70
CA ILE A 114 2.76 -21.98 -0.28
C ILE A 114 3.47 -20.93 0.60
N SER A 115 4.64 -20.42 0.20
CA SER A 115 5.36 -19.37 0.93
C SER A 115 4.55 -18.09 0.97
N GLU A 116 4.07 -17.64 -0.19
CA GLU A 116 3.28 -16.42 -0.34
C GLU A 116 1.97 -16.46 0.47
N VAL A 117 1.30 -17.61 0.54
CA VAL A 117 0.11 -17.77 1.40
C VAL A 117 0.44 -17.51 2.86
N LYS A 118 1.55 -18.06 3.37
CA LYS A 118 1.97 -17.85 4.77
C LYS A 118 2.28 -16.38 5.04
N GLU A 119 3.11 -15.78 4.19
CA GLU A 119 3.52 -14.38 4.32
C GLU A 119 2.31 -13.43 4.24
N THR A 120 1.38 -13.69 3.31
CA THR A 120 0.17 -12.89 3.17
C THR A 120 -0.75 -13.01 4.39
N VAL A 121 -0.92 -14.21 4.94
CA VAL A 121 -1.72 -14.42 6.16
C VAL A 121 -1.08 -13.72 7.37
N GLU A 122 0.23 -13.85 7.56
CA GLU A 122 0.96 -13.14 8.61
C GLU A 122 0.80 -11.63 8.48
N HIS A 123 0.88 -11.11 7.26
CA HIS A 123 0.67 -9.70 7.00
C HIS A 123 -0.78 -9.25 7.27
N ILE A 124 -1.79 -10.04 6.91
CA ILE A 124 -3.20 -9.74 7.22
C ILE A 124 -3.41 -9.65 8.74
N ILE A 125 -2.83 -10.58 9.51
CA ILE A 125 -2.89 -10.57 10.98
C ILE A 125 -2.20 -9.32 11.54
N TYR A 126 -1.06 -8.93 10.97
CA TYR A 126 -0.37 -7.71 11.34
C TYR A 126 -1.21 -6.47 11.06
N CYS A 127 -1.84 -6.38 9.87
CA CYS A 127 -2.70 -5.28 9.48
C CYS A 127 -3.86 -5.07 10.48
N ASP A 128 -4.54 -6.14 10.86
CA ASP A 128 -5.61 -6.08 11.85
C ASP A 128 -5.12 -5.56 13.20
N LYS A 129 -3.94 -6.00 13.63
CA LYS A 129 -3.32 -5.59 14.90
C LYS A 129 -2.97 -4.11 14.95
N VAL A 130 -2.49 -3.51 13.84
CA VAL A 130 -2.01 -2.12 13.81
C VAL A 130 -3.07 -1.13 13.32
N LYS A 131 -4.21 -1.61 12.85
CA LYS A 131 -5.27 -0.80 12.25
C LYS A 131 -5.67 0.40 13.10
N ASP A 132 -6.02 0.15 14.36
CA ASP A 132 -6.53 1.21 15.25
C ASP A 132 -5.48 2.30 15.51
N GLU A 133 -4.20 1.92 15.55
CA GLU A 133 -3.10 2.86 15.70
C GLU A 133 -2.88 3.70 14.44
N ILE A 134 -2.98 3.08 13.24
CA ILE A 134 -2.93 3.79 11.96
C ILE A 134 -4.06 4.82 11.89
N LEU A 135 -5.31 4.38 12.13
CA LEU A 135 -6.48 5.26 12.05
C LEU A 135 -6.41 6.41 13.08
N LYS A 136 -5.89 6.15 14.28
CA LYS A 136 -5.65 7.18 15.28
C LYS A 136 -4.62 8.20 14.80
N ASN A 137 -3.50 7.77 14.26
CA ASN A 137 -2.45 8.67 13.78
C ASN A 137 -2.91 9.56 12.63
N ILE A 138 -3.74 9.05 11.73
CA ILE A 138 -4.22 9.85 10.59
C ILE A 138 -5.40 10.74 10.93
N ALA A 139 -6.16 10.45 11.98
CA ALA A 139 -7.30 11.26 12.43
C ALA A 139 -6.89 12.62 13.00
N ASP A 140 -5.62 12.81 13.31
CA ASP A 140 -5.07 14.07 13.83
C ASP A 140 -4.79 15.12 12.72
N TYR A 141 -5.04 14.76 11.45
CA TYR A 141 -4.93 15.62 10.26
C TYR A 141 -6.30 15.93 9.67
#